data_c865c081d3ec999b6ef54cda227279f0
#
_entry.id   c865c081d3ec999b6ef54cda227279f0
#
_cell.length_a   1.000
_cell.length_b   1.000
_cell.length_c   1.000
_cell.angle_alpha   90.00
_cell.angle_beta   90.00
_cell.angle_gamma   90.00
#
_symmetry.space_group_name_H-M   'P 1'
#
loop_
_entity.id
_entity.type
_entity.pdbx_description
1 polymer ?
#
loop_
_entity_poly.entity_id
_entity_poly.type
_entity_poly.pdbx_seq_one_letter_code
_entity_poly.pdbx_strand_id
1 'polypeptide(L)'
;GIPVFEDTPAATPAAGYAGSVIGRFTSDMVVGGHKISGFSVFNGSYSVPVTPQSPVPLASAGNAFNFVRVGTNNRIVVKCSSAVVALAGSQNPQSFSWDAVNDQLIPVSLSPDAITFNATLIQVDTNGAVVSYDDVTGFATWNTAANVAVIQI
;
A
#
# COMPACT_ATOMS: atom_id res chain seq x y z
N GLY A 1 0.26 5.12 -1.72
CA GLY A 1 0.34 3.68 -1.98
C GLY A 1 -0.27 2.87 -0.84
N ILE A 2 -1.19 2.00 -1.18
CA ILE A 2 -1.75 1.02 -0.24
C ILE A 2 -1.06 -0.31 -0.54
N PRO A 3 -0.58 -1.07 0.46
CA PRO A 3 0.09 -2.32 0.23
C PRO A 3 -0.88 -3.37 -0.32
N VAL A 4 -0.38 -4.18 -1.22
CA VAL A 4 -1.11 -5.28 -1.83
C VAL A 4 -0.32 -6.57 -1.71
N PHE A 5 -1.05 -7.68 -1.63
CA PHE A 5 -0.48 -9.00 -1.79
C PHE A 5 -0.88 -9.58 -3.14
N GLU A 6 -0.05 -10.45 -3.66
CA GLU A 6 -0.30 -11.21 -4.89
C GLU A 6 -0.43 -12.67 -4.53
N ASP A 7 -1.52 -13.29 -4.93
CA ASP A 7 -1.75 -14.70 -4.75
C ASP A 7 -1.86 -15.38 -6.11
N THR A 8 -1.36 -16.60 -6.20
CA THR A 8 -1.59 -17.46 -7.37
C THR A 8 -2.95 -18.09 -7.19
N PRO A 9 -3.86 -17.96 -8.16
CA PRO A 9 -5.15 -18.60 -8.05
C PRO A 9 -4.98 -20.12 -7.89
N ALA A 10 -5.64 -20.68 -6.88
CA ALA A 10 -5.74 -22.11 -6.73
C ALA A 10 -6.30 -22.70 -8.02
N ALA A 11 -5.59 -23.66 -8.58
CA ALA A 11 -5.80 -24.45 -9.78
C ALA A 11 -7.20 -24.37 -10.43
N THR A 12 -7.40 -23.59 -11.32
CA THR A 12 -8.34 -23.33 -12.41
C THR A 12 -8.83 -21.91 -12.37
N PRO A 13 -8.20 -21.01 -13.14
CA PRO A 13 -8.81 -19.73 -13.39
C PRO A 13 -10.18 -19.98 -14.03
N ALA A 14 -11.22 -19.35 -13.50
CA ALA A 14 -12.47 -19.21 -14.23
C ALA A 14 -12.12 -18.76 -15.65
N ALA A 15 -12.69 -19.41 -16.63
CA ALA A 15 -12.33 -19.29 -18.05
C ALA A 15 -12.10 -17.83 -18.44
N GLY A 16 -10.88 -17.50 -18.84
CA GLY A 16 -10.50 -16.17 -19.34
C GLY A 16 -9.54 -15.35 -18.47
N TYR A 17 -9.16 -15.80 -17.29
CA TYR A 17 -8.19 -15.07 -16.45
C TYR A 17 -6.81 -15.75 -16.48
N ALA A 18 -5.87 -15.14 -17.19
CA ALA A 18 -4.45 -15.45 -17.07
C ALA A 18 -3.80 -14.36 -16.22
N GLY A 19 -3.74 -14.52 -14.89
CA GLY A 19 -3.09 -13.53 -14.03
C GLY A 19 -3.18 -13.88 -12.56
N SER A 20 -2.36 -13.20 -11.76
CA SER A 20 -2.40 -13.31 -10.32
C SER A 20 -3.60 -12.57 -9.75
N VAL A 21 -4.15 -13.08 -8.67
CA VAL A 21 -5.13 -12.36 -7.87
C VAL A 21 -4.40 -11.38 -6.96
N ILE A 22 -4.82 -10.14 -6.97
CA ILE A 22 -4.25 -9.09 -6.15
C ILE A 22 -5.30 -8.61 -5.18
N GLY A 23 -4.97 -8.60 -3.91
CA GLY A 23 -5.81 -8.10 -2.85
C GLY A 23 -5.11 -7.05 -2.01
N ARG A 24 -5.89 -6.26 -1.27
CA ARG A 24 -5.37 -5.35 -0.26
C ARG A 24 -4.73 -6.16 0.88
N PHE A 25 -3.58 -5.69 1.34
CA PHE A 25 -2.91 -6.29 2.47
C PHE A 25 -3.59 -5.85 3.78
N THR A 26 -4.10 -6.80 4.55
CA THR A 26 -4.81 -6.58 5.82
C THR A 26 -4.12 -7.32 6.96
N SER A 27 -4.55 -7.07 8.21
CA SER A 27 -4.02 -7.75 9.39
C SER A 27 -4.15 -9.28 9.33
N ASP A 28 -5.22 -9.78 8.74
CA ASP A 28 -5.46 -11.23 8.61
C ASP A 28 -4.43 -11.89 7.68
N MET A 29 -3.89 -11.13 6.72
CA MET A 29 -2.86 -11.61 5.81
C MET A 29 -1.53 -11.87 6.51
N VAL A 30 -1.25 -11.12 7.58
CA VAL A 30 -0.06 -11.35 8.44
C VAL A 30 -0.11 -12.73 9.06
N VAL A 31 -1.25 -13.10 9.61
CA VAL A 31 -1.49 -14.42 10.23
C VAL A 31 -1.39 -15.55 9.18
N GLY A 32 -1.85 -15.31 7.96
CA GLY A 32 -1.77 -16.24 6.85
C GLY A 32 -0.38 -16.39 6.21
N GLY A 33 0.63 -15.65 6.70
CA GLY A 33 2.00 -15.72 6.16
C GLY A 33 2.18 -15.06 4.79
N HIS A 34 1.20 -14.27 4.34
CA HIS A 34 1.31 -13.52 3.09
C HIS A 34 2.35 -12.41 3.21
N LYS A 35 2.98 -12.07 2.10
CA LYS A 35 3.97 -10.99 2.01
C LYS A 35 3.41 -9.81 1.23
N ILE A 36 3.89 -8.61 1.55
CA ILE A 36 3.63 -7.45 0.71
C ILE A 36 4.33 -7.66 -0.63
N SER A 37 3.56 -7.76 -1.69
CA SER A 37 4.07 -7.93 -3.05
C SER A 37 4.35 -6.59 -3.73
N GLY A 38 3.66 -5.54 -3.31
CA GLY A 38 3.81 -4.20 -3.86
C GLY A 38 2.84 -3.21 -3.25
N PHE A 39 2.72 -2.09 -3.92
CA PHE A 39 1.85 -0.98 -3.50
C PHE A 39 0.98 -0.50 -4.64
N SER A 40 -0.27 -0.20 -4.34
CA SER A 40 -1.22 0.34 -5.30
C SER A 40 -0.74 1.65 -5.90
N VAL A 41 -0.98 1.83 -7.18
CA VAL A 41 -0.78 3.09 -7.88
C VAL A 41 -2.14 3.59 -8.33
N PHE A 42 -2.46 4.83 -7.95
CA PHE A 42 -3.66 5.47 -8.46
C PHE A 42 -3.51 5.71 -9.97
N ASN A 43 -4.44 5.19 -10.73
CA ASN A 43 -4.53 5.45 -12.15
C ASN A 43 -5.87 6.10 -12.44
N GLY A 44 -5.84 7.38 -12.84
CA GLY A 44 -7.03 8.15 -13.14
C GLY A 44 -7.90 7.58 -14.27
N SER A 45 -7.38 6.67 -15.08
CA SER A 45 -8.16 6.01 -16.13
C SER A 45 -9.18 4.99 -15.60
N TYR A 46 -9.04 4.56 -14.34
CA TYR A 46 -10.03 3.66 -13.69
C TYR A 46 -11.08 4.41 -12.87
N SER A 47 -10.86 5.67 -12.60
CA SER A 47 -11.80 6.53 -11.90
C SER A 47 -12.57 7.36 -12.92
N VAL A 48 -13.63 6.80 -13.46
CA VAL A 48 -14.64 7.63 -14.12
C VAL A 48 -15.54 8.15 -13.00
N PRO A 49 -15.43 9.42 -12.58
CA PRO A 49 -16.34 9.97 -11.60
C PRO A 49 -17.72 10.02 -12.24
N VAL A 50 -18.62 9.19 -11.78
CA VAL A 50 -20.01 9.18 -12.27
C VAL A 50 -20.72 10.46 -11.83
N THR A 51 -20.24 11.09 -10.74
CA THR A 51 -20.67 12.42 -10.27
C THR A 51 -19.52 13.11 -9.55
N PRO A 52 -19.50 14.47 -9.48
CA PRO A 52 -18.47 15.22 -8.76
C PRO A 52 -18.35 14.90 -7.26
N GLN A 53 -19.31 14.19 -6.70
CA GLN A 53 -19.38 13.81 -5.28
C GLN A 53 -19.20 12.30 -5.08
N SER A 54 -18.99 11.53 -6.13
CA SER A 54 -18.72 10.09 -5.98
C SER A 54 -17.36 9.90 -5.35
N PRO A 55 -17.25 9.05 -4.32
CA PRO A 55 -15.96 8.65 -3.79
C PRO A 55 -15.13 8.02 -4.91
N VAL A 56 -13.82 8.22 -4.85
CA VAL A 56 -12.89 7.62 -5.83
C VAL A 56 -13.08 6.11 -5.80
N PRO A 57 -13.56 5.48 -6.86
CA PRO A 57 -13.76 4.04 -6.85
C PRO A 57 -12.40 3.35 -6.75
N LEU A 58 -12.26 2.52 -5.74
CA LEU A 58 -11.22 1.50 -5.75
C LEU A 58 -11.56 0.49 -6.84
N ALA A 59 -10.55 -0.16 -7.40
CA ALA A 59 -10.78 -1.20 -8.37
C ALA A 59 -11.73 -2.24 -7.80
N SER A 60 -12.87 -2.46 -8.45
CA SER A 60 -13.83 -3.48 -8.07
C SER A 60 -13.24 -4.87 -8.31
N ALA A 61 -13.74 -5.87 -7.61
CA ALA A 61 -13.38 -7.26 -7.85
C ALA A 61 -13.57 -7.62 -9.33
N GLY A 62 -12.57 -8.25 -9.92
CA GLY A 62 -12.57 -8.66 -11.32
C GLY A 62 -12.04 -7.62 -12.32
N ASN A 63 -11.69 -6.42 -11.89
CA ASN A 63 -11.07 -5.41 -12.74
C ASN A 63 -9.54 -5.51 -12.70
N ALA A 64 -8.91 -5.08 -13.80
CA ALA A 64 -7.46 -4.94 -13.85
C ALA A 64 -7.01 -3.85 -12.87
N PHE A 65 -5.89 -4.10 -12.18
CA PHE A 65 -5.37 -3.24 -11.15
C PHE A 65 -3.87 -3.01 -11.33
N ASN A 66 -3.44 -1.76 -11.21
CA ASN A 66 -2.03 -1.40 -11.32
C ASN A 66 -1.39 -1.26 -9.95
N PHE A 67 -0.25 -1.90 -9.79
CA PHE A 67 0.58 -1.77 -8.60
C PHE A 67 2.07 -1.79 -8.97
N VAL A 68 2.88 -1.23 -8.09
CA VAL A 68 4.35 -1.26 -8.20
C VAL A 68 4.85 -2.37 -7.29
N ARG A 69 5.58 -3.32 -7.85
CA ARG A 69 6.16 -4.44 -7.10
C ARG A 69 7.35 -3.97 -6.24
N VAL A 70 7.49 -4.56 -5.08
CA VAL A 70 8.71 -4.43 -4.27
C VAL A 70 9.90 -5.00 -5.05
N GLY A 71 11.04 -4.28 -5.03
CA GLY A 71 12.24 -4.65 -5.76
C GLY A 71 12.34 -4.05 -7.18
N THR A 72 11.44 -3.16 -7.58
CA THR A 72 11.44 -2.53 -8.91
C THR A 72 12.15 -1.19 -8.98
N ASN A 73 12.70 -0.72 -7.87
CA ASN A 73 13.42 0.55 -7.76
C ASN A 73 12.55 1.80 -8.05
N ASN A 74 11.23 1.66 -7.89
CA ASN A 74 10.29 2.76 -8.04
C ASN A 74 10.14 3.56 -6.76
N ARG A 75 9.77 4.83 -6.90
CA ARG A 75 9.45 5.70 -5.76
C ARG A 75 7.96 5.81 -5.60
N ILE A 76 7.52 5.62 -4.36
CA ILE A 76 6.12 5.72 -3.98
C ILE A 76 5.96 6.59 -2.74
N VAL A 77 4.81 7.23 -2.62
CA VAL A 77 4.41 7.98 -1.42
C VAL A 77 3.49 7.09 -0.59
N VAL A 78 3.81 6.93 0.68
CA VAL A 78 3.02 6.13 1.63
C VAL A 78 2.78 6.92 2.91
N LYS A 79 1.68 6.66 3.60
CA LYS A 79 1.47 7.14 4.96
C LYS A 79 2.49 6.47 5.89
N CYS A 80 3.03 7.19 6.85
CA CYS A 80 4.02 6.63 7.77
C CYS A 80 3.77 7.08 9.22
N SER A 81 4.33 6.31 10.14
CA SER A 81 4.33 6.63 11.56
C SER A 81 5.34 7.75 11.89
N SER A 82 5.19 8.38 13.03
CA SER A 82 6.16 9.34 13.55
C SER A 82 7.56 8.73 13.77
N ALA A 83 7.62 7.43 14.05
CA ALA A 83 8.87 6.71 14.17
C ALA A 83 9.64 6.63 12.83
N VAL A 84 8.95 6.54 11.70
CA VAL A 84 9.57 6.62 10.36
C VAL A 84 10.05 8.05 10.09
N VAL A 85 9.28 9.07 10.50
CA VAL A 85 9.71 10.46 10.37
C VAL A 85 11.02 10.72 11.12
N ALA A 86 11.20 10.10 12.29
CA ALA A 86 12.43 10.21 13.07
C ALA A 86 13.66 9.58 12.39
N LEU A 87 13.47 8.75 11.37
CA LEU A 87 14.55 8.19 10.55
C LEU A 87 15.00 9.11 9.40
N ALA A 88 14.46 10.31 9.31
CA ALA A 88 14.83 11.31 8.31
C ALA A 88 16.36 11.52 8.28
N GLY A 89 16.94 11.52 7.08
CA GLY A 89 18.39 11.64 6.90
C GLY A 89 19.15 10.31 6.91
N SER A 90 18.54 9.20 7.27
CA SER A 90 19.12 7.86 7.12
C SER A 90 18.98 7.41 5.66
N GLN A 91 20.02 7.59 4.88
CA GLN A 91 20.00 7.25 3.43
C GLN A 91 20.31 5.78 3.11
N ASN A 92 20.49 4.95 4.10
CA ASN A 92 20.75 3.52 3.88
C ASN A 92 19.44 2.76 3.62
N PRO A 93 19.45 1.71 2.79
CA PRO A 93 18.34 0.79 2.71
C PRO A 93 17.97 0.29 4.10
N GLN A 94 16.70 0.35 4.42
CA GLN A 94 16.18 -0.06 5.72
C GLN A 94 15.09 -1.11 5.56
N SER A 95 14.94 -1.94 6.56
CA SER A 95 13.81 -2.84 6.64
C SER A 95 12.64 -2.12 7.30
N PHE A 96 11.52 -2.14 6.61
CA PHE A 96 10.26 -1.60 7.07
C PHE A 96 9.21 -2.69 7.21
N SER A 97 8.19 -2.38 7.95
CA SER A 97 6.98 -3.17 8.09
C SER A 97 5.75 -2.31 7.82
N TRP A 98 4.61 -2.95 7.77
CA TRP A 98 3.32 -2.29 7.59
C TRP A 98 2.42 -2.55 8.77
N ASP A 99 1.93 -1.49 9.38
CA ASP A 99 0.86 -1.53 10.36
C ASP A 99 -0.48 -1.54 9.62
N ALA A 100 -1.08 -2.71 9.51
CA ALA A 100 -2.32 -2.89 8.77
C ALA A 100 -3.55 -2.33 9.50
N VAL A 101 -3.45 -2.06 10.81
CA VAL A 101 -4.54 -1.48 11.59
C VAL A 101 -4.63 0.03 11.35
N ASN A 102 -3.49 0.72 11.38
CA ASN A 102 -3.41 2.16 11.15
C ASN A 102 -3.10 2.53 9.70
N ASP A 103 -2.93 1.54 8.85
CA ASP A 103 -2.64 1.66 7.42
C ASP A 103 -1.43 2.56 7.13
N GLN A 104 -0.28 2.25 7.77
CA GLN A 104 0.91 3.07 7.72
C GLN A 104 2.22 2.28 7.76
N LEU A 105 3.25 2.86 7.15
CA LEU A 105 4.63 2.36 7.22
C LEU A 105 5.19 2.52 8.64
N ILE A 106 5.83 1.48 9.16
CA ILE A 106 6.50 1.48 10.45
C ILE A 106 7.92 0.89 10.34
N PRO A 107 8.85 1.26 11.23
CA PRO A 107 10.13 0.55 11.36
C PRO A 107 9.90 -0.89 11.85
N VAL A 108 10.73 -1.82 11.41
CA VAL A 108 10.67 -3.23 11.85
C VAL A 108 10.75 -3.38 13.36
N SER A 109 11.48 -2.50 14.03
CA SER A 109 11.64 -2.53 15.49
C SER A 109 10.32 -2.39 16.28
N LEU A 110 9.26 -1.88 15.65
CA LEU A 110 7.95 -1.71 16.28
C LEU A 110 6.99 -2.87 16.03
N SER A 111 7.40 -3.86 15.25
CA SER A 111 6.54 -5.00 14.94
C SER A 111 7.39 -6.26 14.72
N PRO A 112 7.73 -6.98 15.78
CA PRO A 112 8.61 -8.15 15.70
C PRO A 112 8.05 -9.32 14.88
N ASP A 113 6.73 -9.40 14.74
CA ASP A 113 6.06 -10.45 13.95
C ASP A 113 5.70 -9.99 12.52
N ALA A 114 6.27 -8.88 12.10
CA ALA A 114 5.81 -8.21 10.90
C ALA A 114 6.43 -8.75 9.63
N ILE A 115 5.63 -8.71 8.64
CA ILE A 115 6.03 -8.80 7.25
C ILE A 115 6.94 -7.64 6.95
N THR A 116 8.19 -7.97 6.68
CA THR A 116 9.22 -6.98 6.40
C THR A 116 9.51 -6.89 4.92
N PHE A 117 9.82 -5.70 4.46
CA PHE A 117 10.39 -5.46 3.14
C PHE A 117 11.49 -4.41 3.22
N ASN A 118 12.40 -4.44 2.27
CA ASN A 118 13.50 -3.49 2.19
C ASN A 118 13.11 -2.32 1.28
N ALA A 119 13.39 -1.11 1.74
CA ALA A 119 13.21 0.10 0.97
C ALA A 119 14.24 1.15 1.38
N THR A 120 14.48 2.13 0.51
CA THR A 120 15.27 3.31 0.84
C THR A 120 14.33 4.47 1.16
N LEU A 121 14.49 5.06 2.34
CA LEU A 121 13.77 6.27 2.71
C LEU A 121 14.37 7.48 1.98
N ILE A 122 13.60 8.08 1.09
CA ILE A 122 14.07 9.22 0.27
C ILE A 122 13.74 10.54 0.93
N GLN A 123 12.52 10.67 1.44
CA GLN A 123 12.02 11.90 2.03
C GLN A 123 10.89 11.59 3.01
N VAL A 124 10.72 12.44 4.01
CA VAL A 124 9.56 12.45 4.90
C VAL A 124 8.95 13.83 4.94
N ASP A 125 7.64 13.87 5.16
CA ASP A 125 6.89 15.11 5.40
C ASP A 125 5.84 14.85 6.47
N THR A 126 5.66 15.81 7.38
CA THR A 126 4.68 15.73 8.47
C THR A 126 3.32 16.34 8.10
N ASN A 127 3.21 16.91 6.92
CA ASN A 127 1.99 17.57 6.43
C ASN A 127 1.69 17.18 4.98
N GLY A 128 1.90 15.94 4.67
CA GLY A 128 1.68 15.41 3.33
C GLY A 128 0.23 14.97 3.08
N ALA A 129 -0.09 14.74 1.81
CA ALA A 129 -1.39 14.25 1.38
C ALA A 129 -1.30 12.78 0.97
N VAL A 130 -2.19 11.97 1.51
CA VAL A 130 -2.35 10.55 1.17
C VAL A 130 -3.82 10.18 1.03
N VAL A 131 -4.07 9.11 0.30
CA VAL A 131 -5.38 8.47 0.27
C VAL A 131 -5.44 7.48 1.43
N SER A 132 -6.43 7.64 2.30
CA SER A 132 -6.77 6.69 3.35
C SER A 132 -8.00 5.90 2.94
N TYR A 133 -8.05 4.67 3.34
CA TYR A 133 -9.18 3.79 3.07
C TYR A 133 -9.91 3.46 4.37
N ASP A 134 -11.23 3.61 4.35
CA ASP A 134 -12.09 3.22 5.46
C ASP A 134 -12.71 1.85 5.16
N ASP A 135 -12.32 0.86 5.96
CA ASP A 135 -12.79 -0.53 5.81
C ASP A 135 -14.29 -0.69 6.09
N VAL A 136 -14.87 0.20 6.89
CA VAL A 136 -16.29 0.12 7.28
C VAL A 136 -17.19 0.65 6.16
N THR A 137 -16.81 1.79 5.61
CA THR A 137 -17.61 2.45 4.56
C THR A 137 -17.24 2.02 3.15
N GLY A 138 -16.07 1.42 2.97
CA GLY A 138 -15.53 1.06 1.65
C GLY A 138 -15.06 2.26 0.83
N PHE A 139 -14.93 3.43 1.43
CA PHE A 139 -14.56 4.66 0.73
C PHE A 139 -13.10 5.03 0.93
N ALA A 140 -12.50 5.56 -0.13
CA ALA A 140 -11.21 6.21 -0.07
C ALA A 140 -11.41 7.71 0.17
N THR A 141 -10.64 8.28 1.10
CA THR A 141 -10.67 9.70 1.45
C THR A 141 -9.28 10.31 1.35
N TRP A 142 -9.20 11.59 1.02
CA TRP A 142 -7.97 12.34 1.08
C TRP A 142 -7.70 12.78 2.51
N ASN A 143 -6.51 12.42 3.02
CA ASN A 143 -5.96 12.97 4.25
C ASN A 143 -4.84 13.94 3.85
N THR A 144 -5.00 15.23 4.17
CA THR A 144 -4.09 16.31 3.77
C THR A 144 -3.14 16.75 4.88
N ALA A 145 -3.16 16.10 6.03
CA ALA A 145 -2.32 16.41 7.18
C ALA A 145 -1.72 15.12 7.79
N ALA A 146 -1.19 14.26 6.95
CA ALA A 146 -0.60 13.01 7.38
C ALA A 146 0.93 13.06 7.37
N ASN A 147 1.55 12.27 8.24
CA ASN A 147 2.94 11.92 8.07
C ASN A 147 3.08 11.02 6.82
N VAL A 148 3.93 11.42 5.91
CA VAL A 148 4.18 10.68 4.67
C VAL A 148 5.67 10.43 4.48
N ALA A 149 5.97 9.32 3.83
CA ALA A 149 7.31 8.98 3.40
C ALA A 149 7.32 8.73 1.89
N VAL A 150 8.32 9.24 1.22
CA VAL A 150 8.71 8.79 -0.13
C VAL A 150 9.71 7.68 0.06
N ILE A 151 9.36 6.49 -0.35
CA ILE A 151 10.25 5.32 -0.28
C ILE A 151 10.55 4.81 -1.69
N GLN A 152 11.74 4.27 -1.85
CA GLN A 152 12.16 3.58 -3.06
C GLN A 152 12.19 2.07 -2.78
N ILE A 153 11.40 1.31 -3.52
CA ILE A 153 11.14 -0.12 -3.33
C ILE A 153 11.62 -0.95 -4.50
#